data_36e875c09c3f51849cbd6092625efafb
#
_entry.id   36e875c09c3f51849cbd6092625efafb
#
_cell.length_a   1.000
_cell.length_b   1.000
_cell.length_c   1.000
_cell.angle_alpha   90.00
_cell.angle_beta   90.00
_cell.angle_gamma   90.00
#
_symmetry.space_group_name_H-M   'P 1'
#
loop_
_entity.id
_entity.type
_entity.pdbx_description
1 polymer ?
#
loop_
_entity_poly.entity_id
_entity_poly.type
_entity_poly.pdbx_seq_one_letter_code
_entity_poly.pdbx_strand_id
1 'polypeptide(L)'
;MPSSCTLYTHATIITIDSTRRIYLDSALLTRGNRIVAIGKTQGLLSDLTTETRVVDCSGRIILPGLINTHAHLAQSLLRGLAEDLPLHSWLCDAIWPLEANFASEDGYAGARLTIAEMLKSGTTCFLEAMLTHRSGFANVARAVEEMGIRACLVSA
;
A
#
# COMPACT_ATOMS: atom_id res chain seq x y z
N MET A 1 15.67 17.79 7.39
CA MET A 1 14.44 18.57 7.68
C MET A 1 13.86 18.06 8.99
N PRO A 2 13.37 18.89 9.90
CA PRO A 2 12.69 18.40 11.08
C PRO A 2 11.52 17.53 10.64
N SER A 3 11.38 16.36 11.26
CA SER A 3 10.30 15.43 10.93
C SER A 3 8.96 16.05 11.33
N SER A 4 8.07 16.30 10.36
CA SER A 4 6.75 16.88 10.60
C SER A 4 5.95 16.01 11.58
N CYS A 5 5.31 16.67 12.56
CA CYS A 5 4.39 16.02 13.48
C CYS A 5 2.96 16.17 12.97
N THR A 6 2.17 15.10 13.05
CA THR A 6 0.74 15.14 12.75
C THR A 6 -0.03 14.41 13.86
N LEU A 7 -1.03 15.07 14.41
CA LEU A 7 -1.99 14.48 15.36
C LEU A 7 -3.32 14.27 14.66
N TYR A 8 -3.76 13.02 14.59
CA TYR A 8 -5.08 12.63 14.10
C TYR A 8 -5.99 12.47 15.31
N THR A 9 -7.07 13.28 15.41
CA THR A 9 -7.93 13.39 16.60
C THR A 9 -9.29 12.77 16.38
N HIS A 10 -9.99 12.46 17.48
CA HIS A 10 -11.39 12.00 17.49
C HIS A 10 -11.68 10.76 16.67
N ALA A 11 -10.68 9.88 16.48
CA ALA A 11 -10.83 8.64 15.73
C ALA A 11 -11.25 7.47 16.62
N THR A 12 -11.86 6.46 15.98
CA THR A 12 -11.81 5.09 16.49
C THR A 12 -10.54 4.43 15.95
N ILE A 13 -9.63 4.02 16.84
CA ILE A 13 -8.35 3.43 16.43
C ILE A 13 -8.36 1.93 16.71
N ILE A 14 -8.17 1.11 15.68
CA ILE A 14 -8.09 -0.35 15.79
C ILE A 14 -6.64 -0.75 15.54
N THR A 15 -5.95 -1.30 16.55
CA THR A 15 -4.51 -1.54 16.47
C THR A 15 -4.13 -2.80 15.70
N ILE A 16 -5.02 -3.79 15.64
CA ILE A 16 -4.74 -5.14 15.06
C ILE A 16 -3.43 -5.73 15.62
N ASP A 17 -3.05 -5.34 16.83
CA ASP A 17 -1.94 -5.93 17.57
C ASP A 17 -2.36 -7.23 18.28
N SER A 18 -1.43 -7.89 18.96
CA SER A 18 -1.69 -9.14 19.69
C SER A 18 -2.75 -8.99 20.77
N THR A 19 -2.95 -7.77 21.28
CA THR A 19 -3.96 -7.46 22.31
C THR A 19 -5.29 -6.99 21.73
N ARG A 20 -5.37 -6.79 20.40
CA ARG A 20 -6.58 -6.40 19.64
C ARG A 20 -7.32 -5.21 20.25
N ARG A 21 -6.56 -4.19 20.66
CA ARG A 21 -7.13 -3.00 21.31
C ARG A 21 -7.90 -2.14 20.33
N ILE A 22 -9.03 -1.63 20.84
CA ILE A 22 -9.85 -0.62 20.16
C ILE A 22 -9.90 0.61 21.07
N TYR A 23 -9.48 1.74 20.55
CA TYR A 23 -9.53 3.02 21.23
C TYR A 23 -10.66 3.87 20.66
N LEU A 24 -11.63 4.24 21.47
CA LEU A 24 -12.75 5.11 21.09
C LEU A 24 -12.41 6.55 21.43
N ASP A 25 -12.82 7.51 20.59
CA ASP A 25 -12.54 8.95 20.72
C ASP A 25 -11.09 9.19 21.12
N SER A 26 -10.19 8.74 20.29
CA SER A 26 -8.77 8.73 20.58
C SER A 26 -7.97 9.39 19.47
N ALA A 27 -6.73 9.73 19.79
CA ALA A 27 -5.81 10.34 18.84
C ALA A 27 -4.56 9.51 18.61
N LEU A 28 -4.01 9.65 17.42
CA LEU A 28 -2.76 9.06 16.96
C LEU A 28 -1.80 10.19 16.64
N LEU A 29 -0.65 10.23 17.29
CA LEU A 29 0.44 11.16 16.99
C LEU A 29 1.50 10.46 16.15
N THR A 30 1.83 11.06 15.01
CA THR A 30 2.95 10.61 14.16
C THR A 30 4.05 11.67 14.14
N ARG A 31 5.30 11.21 14.01
CA ARG A 31 6.47 12.06 13.73
C ARG A 31 7.23 11.45 12.55
N GLY A 32 7.21 12.15 11.41
CA GLY A 32 7.69 11.59 10.16
C GLY A 32 6.97 10.29 9.82
N ASN A 33 7.71 9.20 9.71
CA ASN A 33 7.18 7.86 9.36
C ASN A 33 6.93 6.95 10.59
N ARG A 34 6.86 7.50 11.80
CA ARG A 34 6.69 6.73 13.04
C ARG A 34 5.45 7.16 13.79
N ILE A 35 4.72 6.19 14.35
CA ILE A 35 3.73 6.41 15.39
C ILE A 35 4.49 6.61 16.70
N VAL A 36 4.24 7.73 17.39
CA VAL A 36 4.91 8.07 18.64
C VAL A 36 3.98 8.00 19.85
N ALA A 37 2.68 8.17 19.66
CA ALA A 37 1.70 7.99 20.73
C ALA A 37 0.33 7.63 20.20
N ILE A 38 -0.43 6.88 21.02
CA ILE A 38 -1.88 6.65 20.90
C ILE A 38 -2.47 6.90 22.29
N GLY A 39 -3.55 7.66 22.37
CA GLY A 39 -4.21 7.97 23.63
C GLY A 39 -5.49 8.75 23.46
N LYS A 40 -6.11 9.14 24.56
CA LYS A 40 -7.29 10.01 24.53
C LYS A 40 -6.97 11.32 23.84
N THR A 41 -7.87 11.78 22.97
CA THR A 41 -7.71 13.03 22.19
C THR A 41 -7.34 14.21 23.08
N GLN A 42 -8.08 14.41 24.18
CA GLN A 42 -7.85 15.53 25.09
C GLN A 42 -6.44 15.53 25.72
N GLY A 43 -5.93 14.33 26.07
CA GLY A 43 -4.59 14.21 26.66
C GLY A 43 -3.48 14.56 25.68
N LEU A 44 -3.61 14.09 24.43
CA LEU A 44 -2.58 14.35 23.41
C LEU A 44 -2.66 15.78 22.83
N LEU A 45 -3.82 16.44 22.91
CA LEU A 45 -3.95 17.85 22.52
C LEU A 45 -3.21 18.78 23.48
N SER A 46 -3.15 18.46 24.79
CA SER A 46 -2.47 19.28 25.79
C SER A 46 -0.95 19.31 25.63
N ASP A 47 -0.37 18.30 24.99
CA ASP A 47 1.08 18.12 24.86
C ASP A 47 1.63 18.59 23.51
N LEU A 48 0.81 19.30 22.70
CA LEU A 48 1.19 19.72 21.36
C LEU A 48 2.20 20.88 21.37
N THR A 49 3.11 20.80 20.42
CA THR A 49 3.94 21.96 20.01
C THR A 49 3.26 22.73 18.88
N THR A 50 3.61 24.01 18.73
CA THR A 50 3.03 24.93 17.72
C THR A 50 3.20 24.47 16.27
N GLU A 51 4.11 23.51 16.01
CA GLU A 51 4.41 22.98 14.66
C GLU A 51 3.64 21.71 14.33
N THR A 52 2.75 21.22 15.21
CA THR A 52 2.01 19.98 14.97
C THR A 52 0.78 20.22 14.11
N ARG A 53 0.69 19.55 12.96
CA ARG A 53 -0.53 19.55 12.16
C ARG A 53 -1.60 18.72 12.87
N VAL A 54 -2.79 19.27 13.04
CA VAL A 54 -3.95 18.55 13.60
C VAL A 54 -4.93 18.20 12.48
N VAL A 55 -5.39 16.95 12.48
CA VAL A 55 -6.37 16.42 11.52
C VAL A 55 -7.53 15.84 12.30
N ASP A 56 -8.72 16.39 12.13
CA ASP A 56 -9.95 15.85 12.71
C ASP A 56 -10.39 14.58 11.95
N CYS A 57 -10.50 13.48 12.69
CA CYS A 57 -10.95 12.18 12.21
C CYS A 57 -12.27 11.74 12.84
N SER A 58 -13.11 12.69 13.26
CA SER A 58 -14.45 12.41 13.80
C SER A 58 -15.24 11.53 12.83
N GLY A 59 -15.83 10.45 13.35
CA GLY A 59 -16.58 9.47 12.55
C GLY A 59 -15.73 8.57 11.66
N ARG A 60 -14.40 8.60 11.78
CA ARG A 60 -13.47 7.77 10.99
C ARG A 60 -12.81 6.71 11.85
N ILE A 61 -12.39 5.63 11.18
CA ILE A 61 -11.60 4.55 11.76
C ILE A 61 -10.17 4.67 11.25
N ILE A 62 -9.20 4.59 12.16
CA ILE A 62 -7.77 4.46 11.83
C ILE A 62 -7.37 3.01 12.13
N LEU A 63 -6.78 2.34 11.15
CA LEU A 63 -6.24 0.98 11.28
C LEU A 63 -4.90 0.89 10.53
N PRO A 64 -4.07 -0.13 10.80
CA PRO A 64 -2.89 -0.40 9.99
C PRO A 64 -3.27 -0.61 8.54
N GLY A 65 -2.43 -0.15 7.61
CA GLY A 65 -2.64 -0.37 6.19
C GLY A 65 -2.71 -1.85 5.84
N LEU A 66 -3.53 -2.19 4.85
CA LEU A 66 -3.69 -3.56 4.39
C LEU A 66 -2.40 -4.07 3.75
N ILE A 67 -2.18 -5.39 3.86
CA ILE A 67 -1.06 -6.09 3.25
C ILE A 67 -1.62 -7.05 2.19
N ASN A 68 -1.26 -6.83 0.93
CA ASN A 68 -1.59 -7.74 -0.15
C ASN A 68 -0.47 -8.78 -0.30
N THR A 69 -0.73 -10.02 0.02
CA THR A 69 0.27 -11.11 0.02
C THR A 69 0.40 -11.83 -1.32
N HIS A 70 -0.31 -11.39 -2.36
CA HIS A 70 -0.23 -11.97 -3.70
C HIS A 70 -0.64 -10.96 -4.77
N ALA A 71 0.31 -10.49 -5.56
CA ALA A 71 0.07 -9.54 -6.64
C ALA A 71 0.94 -9.88 -7.86
N HIS A 72 0.45 -9.48 -9.04
CA HIS A 72 1.15 -9.54 -10.31
C HIS A 72 1.02 -8.16 -10.99
N LEU A 73 1.95 -7.25 -10.70
CA LEU A 73 1.80 -5.84 -11.02
C LEU A 73 1.70 -5.56 -12.53
N ALA A 74 2.60 -6.14 -13.30
CA ALA A 74 2.65 -5.92 -14.74
C ALA A 74 1.41 -6.46 -15.46
N GLN A 75 0.84 -7.57 -14.96
CA GLN A 75 -0.34 -8.20 -15.54
C GLN A 75 -1.62 -7.36 -15.44
N SER A 76 -1.62 -6.28 -14.69
CA SER A 76 -2.73 -5.33 -14.66
C SER A 76 -3.07 -4.75 -16.05
N LEU A 77 -2.09 -4.71 -16.96
CA LEU A 77 -2.29 -4.29 -18.35
C LEU A 77 -3.06 -5.32 -19.19
N LEU A 78 -3.19 -6.55 -18.69
CA LEU A 78 -3.85 -7.66 -19.39
C LEU A 78 -5.27 -7.94 -18.89
N ARG A 79 -5.83 -7.08 -18.05
CA ARG A 79 -7.18 -7.26 -17.51
C ARG A 79 -8.22 -7.33 -18.60
N GLY A 80 -9.12 -8.31 -18.50
CA GLY A 80 -10.22 -8.51 -19.44
C GLY A 80 -9.81 -9.11 -20.78
N LEU A 81 -8.55 -9.48 -20.98
CA LEU A 81 -8.10 -10.08 -22.25
C LEU A 81 -8.29 -11.59 -22.30
N ALA A 82 -8.44 -12.24 -21.15
CA ALA A 82 -8.67 -13.69 -21.08
C ALA A 82 -9.51 -14.01 -19.85
N GLU A 83 -10.76 -14.39 -20.05
CA GLU A 83 -11.71 -14.69 -18.99
C GLU A 83 -12.28 -16.11 -19.17
N ASP A 84 -12.80 -16.68 -18.09
CA ASP A 84 -13.49 -17.98 -18.06
C ASP A 84 -12.65 -19.17 -18.56
N LEU A 85 -11.32 -19.10 -18.44
CA LEU A 85 -10.41 -20.16 -18.82
C LEU A 85 -9.89 -20.92 -17.60
N PRO A 86 -9.68 -22.25 -17.70
CA PRO A 86 -8.91 -22.99 -16.71
C PRO A 86 -7.50 -22.40 -16.56
N LEU A 87 -6.93 -22.45 -15.35
CA LEU A 87 -5.64 -21.79 -15.03
C LEU A 87 -4.53 -22.10 -16.05
N HIS A 88 -4.40 -23.36 -16.45
CA HIS A 88 -3.34 -23.76 -17.40
C HIS A 88 -3.53 -23.07 -18.76
N SER A 89 -4.74 -23.14 -19.33
CA SER A 89 -5.03 -22.47 -20.61
C SER A 89 -4.94 -20.95 -20.47
N TRP A 90 -5.41 -20.39 -19.37
CA TRP A 90 -5.27 -18.97 -19.10
C TRP A 90 -3.80 -18.52 -19.13
N LEU A 91 -2.91 -19.25 -18.47
CA LEU A 91 -1.48 -18.95 -18.47
C LEU A 91 -0.83 -19.18 -19.83
N CYS A 92 -0.94 -20.43 -20.36
CA CYS A 92 -0.13 -20.87 -21.49
C CYS A 92 -0.64 -20.34 -22.84
N ASP A 93 -1.97 -20.22 -23.00
CA ASP A 93 -2.56 -19.88 -24.29
C ASP A 93 -2.87 -18.38 -24.40
N ALA A 94 -2.93 -17.66 -23.26
CA ALA A 94 -3.28 -16.24 -23.26
C ALA A 94 -2.23 -15.35 -22.59
N ILE A 95 -1.98 -15.49 -21.28
CA ILE A 95 -1.22 -14.50 -20.51
C ILE A 95 0.28 -14.51 -20.87
N TRP A 96 0.94 -15.66 -20.85
CA TRP A 96 2.35 -15.73 -21.17
C TRP A 96 2.69 -15.32 -22.61
N PRO A 97 1.91 -15.67 -23.66
CA PRO A 97 2.11 -15.13 -25.00
C PRO A 97 2.00 -13.60 -25.06
N LEU A 98 1.09 -12.98 -24.28
CA LEU A 98 0.95 -11.54 -24.21
C LEU A 98 2.11 -10.90 -23.43
N GLU A 99 2.46 -11.44 -22.27
CA GLU A 99 3.61 -10.95 -21.48
C GLU A 99 4.94 -11.08 -22.22
N ALA A 100 5.09 -12.05 -23.10
CA ALA A 100 6.30 -12.21 -23.92
C ALA A 100 6.57 -11.01 -24.85
N ASN A 101 5.55 -10.19 -25.11
CA ASN A 101 5.66 -8.99 -25.92
C ASN A 101 5.91 -7.71 -25.05
N PHE A 102 5.92 -7.83 -23.73
CA PHE A 102 6.18 -6.68 -22.88
C PHE A 102 7.60 -6.13 -23.09
N ALA A 103 7.68 -4.81 -23.12
CA ALA A 103 8.92 -4.09 -22.89
C ALA A 103 9.04 -3.75 -21.40
N SER A 104 10.25 -3.43 -20.96
CA SER A 104 10.48 -3.12 -19.54
C SER A 104 9.70 -1.90 -19.03
N GLU A 105 9.35 -0.95 -19.89
CA GLU A 105 8.50 0.19 -19.55
C GLU A 105 7.02 -0.21 -19.35
N ASP A 106 6.57 -1.31 -19.94
CA ASP A 106 5.23 -1.84 -19.67
C ASP A 106 5.14 -2.35 -18.22
N GLY A 107 6.19 -3.02 -17.75
CA GLY A 107 6.30 -3.41 -16.34
C GLY A 107 6.23 -2.21 -15.38
N TYR A 108 6.90 -1.11 -15.72
CA TYR A 108 6.82 0.13 -14.96
C TYR A 108 5.40 0.73 -14.97
N ALA A 109 4.76 0.81 -16.13
CA ALA A 109 3.42 1.37 -16.27
C ALA A 109 2.38 0.53 -15.53
N GLY A 110 2.41 -0.81 -15.70
CA GLY A 110 1.53 -1.74 -15.00
C GLY A 110 1.72 -1.70 -13.49
N ALA A 111 2.97 -1.63 -13.03
CA ALA A 111 3.27 -1.50 -11.61
C ALA A 111 2.69 -0.21 -11.02
N ARG A 112 2.88 0.93 -11.68
CA ARG A 112 2.32 2.21 -11.22
C ARG A 112 0.80 2.18 -11.14
N LEU A 113 0.13 1.60 -12.14
CA LEU A 113 -1.33 1.44 -12.14
C LEU A 113 -1.80 0.63 -10.93
N THR A 114 -1.23 -0.57 -10.75
CA THR A 114 -1.60 -1.46 -9.64
C THR A 114 -1.31 -0.84 -8.28
N ILE A 115 -0.14 -0.20 -8.11
CA ILE A 115 0.23 0.47 -6.86
C ILE A 115 -0.72 1.63 -6.55
N ALA A 116 -1.11 2.41 -7.55
CA ALA A 116 -2.09 3.48 -7.35
C ALA A 116 -3.43 2.94 -6.86
N GLU A 117 -3.91 1.84 -7.42
CA GLU A 117 -5.14 1.17 -6.97
C GLU A 117 -4.98 0.60 -5.56
N MET A 118 -3.85 -0.02 -5.23
CA MET A 118 -3.53 -0.50 -3.89
C MET A 118 -3.58 0.62 -2.86
N LEU A 119 -2.88 1.73 -3.10
CA LEU A 119 -2.87 2.88 -2.19
C LEU A 119 -4.26 3.48 -2.01
N LYS A 120 -5.05 3.59 -3.09
CA LYS A 120 -6.43 4.11 -3.03
C LYS A 120 -7.39 3.18 -2.29
N SER A 121 -7.10 1.88 -2.23
CA SER A 121 -7.87 0.88 -1.48
C SER A 121 -7.34 0.62 -0.06
N GLY A 122 -6.28 1.34 0.37
CA GLY A 122 -5.71 1.21 1.71
C GLY A 122 -4.63 0.15 1.86
N THR A 123 -4.18 -0.47 0.78
CA THR A 123 -3.03 -1.39 0.78
C THR A 123 -1.74 -0.59 0.85
N THR A 124 -0.89 -0.87 1.82
CA THR A 124 0.36 -0.13 2.08
C THR A 124 1.61 -0.99 1.95
N CYS A 125 1.43 -2.29 1.76
CA CYS A 125 2.50 -3.26 1.55
C CYS A 125 1.98 -4.39 0.67
N PHE A 126 2.83 -4.95 -0.20
CA PHE A 126 2.46 -6.09 -1.01
C PHE A 126 3.62 -7.04 -1.26
N LEU A 127 3.27 -8.28 -1.65
CA LEU A 127 4.17 -9.27 -2.21
C LEU A 127 3.87 -9.41 -3.71
N GLU A 128 4.85 -9.08 -4.54
CA GLU A 128 4.84 -9.46 -5.96
C GLU A 128 5.27 -10.91 -6.09
N ALA A 129 4.38 -11.76 -6.56
CA ALA A 129 4.58 -13.20 -6.52
C ALA A 129 5.58 -13.70 -7.57
N MET A 130 5.67 -13.02 -8.73
CA MET A 130 6.57 -13.45 -9.81
C MET A 130 6.76 -12.32 -10.84
N LEU A 131 7.94 -11.72 -10.85
CA LEU A 131 8.34 -10.82 -11.92
C LEU A 131 9.04 -11.59 -13.03
N THR A 132 8.49 -11.51 -14.24
CA THR A 132 9.18 -12.01 -15.43
C THR A 132 10.31 -11.06 -15.82
N HIS A 133 11.35 -11.58 -16.49
CA HIS A 133 12.45 -10.74 -16.97
C HIS A 133 11.97 -9.64 -17.95
N ARG A 134 10.85 -9.86 -18.64
CA ARG A 134 10.25 -8.88 -19.58
C ARG A 134 9.67 -7.67 -18.86
N SER A 135 9.09 -7.87 -17.69
CA SER A 135 8.58 -6.76 -16.87
C SER A 135 9.69 -5.86 -16.32
N GLY A 136 10.93 -6.35 -16.27
CA GLY A 136 12.09 -5.61 -15.81
C GLY A 136 12.07 -5.32 -14.30
N PHE A 137 12.76 -6.13 -13.51
CA PHE A 137 12.81 -5.97 -12.04
C PHE A 137 13.14 -4.54 -11.61
N ALA A 138 14.16 -3.93 -12.23
CA ALA A 138 14.60 -2.57 -11.89
C ALA A 138 13.49 -1.52 -12.15
N ASN A 139 12.71 -1.68 -13.22
CA ASN A 139 11.62 -0.78 -13.54
C ASN A 139 10.43 -0.90 -12.58
N VAL A 140 10.10 -2.11 -12.17
CA VAL A 140 9.07 -2.33 -11.14
C VAL A 140 9.56 -1.78 -9.78
N ALA A 141 10.82 -2.02 -9.41
CA ALA A 141 11.41 -1.47 -8.19
C ALA A 141 11.39 0.07 -8.19
N ARG A 142 11.72 0.70 -9.33
CA ARG A 142 11.61 2.15 -9.52
C ARG A 142 10.17 2.65 -9.26
N ALA A 143 9.17 1.96 -9.81
CA ALA A 143 7.77 2.32 -9.57
C ALA A 143 7.39 2.24 -8.08
N VAL A 144 7.86 1.20 -7.39
CA VAL A 144 7.65 1.03 -5.94
C VAL A 144 8.26 2.18 -5.15
N GLU A 145 9.51 2.55 -5.44
CA GLU A 145 10.21 3.65 -4.77
C GLU A 145 9.54 5.00 -5.02
N GLU A 146 9.23 5.33 -6.29
CA GLU A 146 8.58 6.58 -6.67
C GLU A 146 7.17 6.73 -6.08
N MET A 147 6.41 5.63 -6.01
CA MET A 147 5.05 5.63 -5.45
C MET A 147 5.02 5.55 -3.92
N GLY A 148 6.16 5.23 -3.28
CA GLY A 148 6.32 5.24 -1.83
C GLY A 148 5.57 4.13 -1.08
N ILE A 149 5.28 3.00 -1.74
CA ILE A 149 4.69 1.82 -1.13
C ILE A 149 5.78 0.83 -0.68
N ARG A 150 5.48 -0.02 0.31
CA ARG A 150 6.38 -1.12 0.70
C ARG A 150 6.11 -2.34 -0.16
N ALA A 151 7.16 -3.05 -0.56
CA ALA A 151 7.02 -4.26 -1.37
C ALA A 151 8.06 -5.32 -1.00
N CYS A 152 7.68 -6.57 -1.19
CA CYS A 152 8.58 -7.69 -1.38
C CYS A 152 8.47 -8.11 -2.85
N LEU A 153 9.56 -7.98 -3.61
CA LEU A 153 9.59 -8.30 -5.03
C LEU A 153 10.32 -9.63 -5.23
N VAL A 154 9.69 -10.54 -5.94
CA VAL A 154 10.25 -11.86 -6.28
C VAL A 154 10.42 -11.92 -7.79
N SER A 155 11.66 -12.21 -8.25
CA SER A 155 11.94 -12.49 -9.66
C SER A 155 11.98 -14.00 -9.89
N ALA A 156 11.44 -14.44 -11.02
CA ALA A 156 11.57 -15.79 -11.52
C ALA A 156 12.83 -15.93 -12.38
#